data_34154133ab4afc3a9cdbbd5be378a095
#
_entry.id   34154133ab4afc3a9cdbbd5be378a095
#
_cell.length_a   1.000
_cell.length_b   1.000
_cell.length_c   1.000
_cell.angle_alpha   90.00
_cell.angle_beta   90.00
_cell.angle_gamma   90.00
#
_symmetry.space_group_name_H-M   'P 1'
#
loop_
_entity.id
_entity.type
_entity.pdbx_description
1 polymer ?
#
loop_
_entity_poly.entity_id
_entity_poly.type
_entity_poly.pdbx_seq_one_letter_code
_entity_poly.pdbx_strand_id
1 'polypeptide(L)'
;MFQLLDIAKNFLNQANIPANGVLADFTMGNGHDTLYLASLVPQGASVADVGTDHGYLPVYLLQHRRVCRAIASDINREPLEHARRTALAYGVTEGIAFRLCAGLDAIAPQEADTVIIAGMGGETMIEILKNAPWTREKLLLLQPMTKAELLRSWLVGNGYVITQERLVRGKDTLYAVLTATGGESEAITPAQAYCGVKLAHDPLWGEYIDERMAKLARAAEGLQASGLADKEQRVAHLRATIEELQKRKGEWEDGNG
;
A
#
# COMPACT_ATOMS: atom_id res chain seq x y z
N MET A 1 14.84 -11.61 10.49
CA MET A 1 14.38 -10.81 11.63
C MET A 1 15.27 -9.62 11.95
N PHE A 2 16.58 -9.65 11.68
CA PHE A 2 17.52 -8.58 12.02
C PHE A 2 17.54 -7.40 11.00
N GLN A 3 17.29 -7.61 9.71
CA GLN A 3 17.45 -6.55 8.69
C GLN A 3 16.39 -5.44 8.74
N LEU A 4 15.14 -5.73 9.06
CA LEU A 4 14.08 -4.70 9.14
C LEU A 4 14.20 -3.86 10.42
N LEU A 5 14.62 -4.47 11.53
CA LEU A 5 14.94 -3.75 12.76
C LEU A 5 16.14 -2.82 12.57
N ASP A 6 17.11 -3.24 11.75
CA ASP A 6 18.29 -2.44 11.42
C ASP A 6 17.98 -1.30 10.45
N ILE A 7 17.07 -1.49 9.50
CA ILE A 7 16.57 -0.41 8.63
C ILE A 7 15.78 0.61 9.45
N ALA A 8 14.88 0.16 10.31
CA ALA A 8 14.14 1.04 11.23
C ALA A 8 15.08 1.74 12.22
N LYS A 9 16.06 1.03 12.81
CA LYS A 9 17.08 1.62 13.70
C LYS A 9 18.00 2.60 12.96
N ASN A 10 18.44 2.29 11.74
CA ASN A 10 19.24 3.18 10.94
C ASN A 10 18.46 4.44 10.53
N PHE A 11 17.18 4.30 10.20
CA PHE A 11 16.31 5.42 9.93
C PHE A 11 16.07 6.27 11.18
N LEU A 12 15.82 5.64 12.34
CA LEU A 12 15.68 6.32 13.63
C LEU A 12 16.98 7.03 14.06
N ASN A 13 18.14 6.42 13.83
CA ASN A 13 19.44 7.00 14.13
C ASN A 13 19.82 8.14 13.16
N GLN A 14 19.46 8.05 11.88
CA GLN A 14 19.69 9.12 10.89
C GLN A 14 18.72 10.29 11.04
N ALA A 15 17.51 10.05 11.56
CA ALA A 15 16.49 11.06 11.74
C ALA A 15 16.74 12.00 12.93
N ASN A 16 17.81 11.78 13.74
CA ASN A 16 18.17 12.61 14.89
C ASN A 16 16.97 12.92 15.79
N ILE A 17 16.22 11.87 16.18
CA ILE A 17 14.99 12.00 16.99
C ILE A 17 15.38 12.55 18.35
N PRO A 18 14.85 13.71 18.78
CA PRO A 18 15.11 14.24 20.13
C PRO A 18 14.65 13.22 21.19
N ALA A 19 15.26 13.23 22.36
CA ALA A 19 14.92 12.32 23.47
C ALA A 19 13.43 12.33 23.87
N ASN A 20 12.67 13.33 23.46
CA ASN A 20 11.21 13.47 23.58
C ASN A 20 10.50 13.23 22.25
N GLY A 21 11.20 12.71 21.24
CA GLY A 21 10.61 12.40 19.93
C GLY A 21 9.63 11.25 20.09
N VAL A 22 8.43 11.46 19.57
CA VAL A 22 7.34 10.49 19.58
C VAL A 22 7.75 9.27 18.80
N LEU A 23 7.94 8.16 19.48
CA LEU A 23 7.66 6.87 18.89
C LEU A 23 6.13 6.82 18.83
N ALA A 24 5.54 7.27 17.71
CA ALA A 24 4.12 7.16 17.52
C ALA A 24 3.78 5.68 17.63
N ASP A 25 2.95 5.33 18.60
CA ASP A 25 2.34 4.02 18.67
C ASP A 25 1.34 3.95 17.49
N PHE A 26 1.87 3.52 16.35
CA PHE A 26 1.09 3.28 15.15
C PHE A 26 0.27 2.02 15.40
N THR A 27 -0.84 2.17 16.11
CA THR A 27 -1.75 1.09 16.54
C THR A 27 -2.47 0.37 15.41
N MET A 28 -2.14 0.69 14.16
CA MET A 28 -2.50 -0.08 12.96
C MET A 28 -1.42 -1.13 12.67
N GLY A 29 -1.42 -2.23 13.42
CA GLY A 29 -0.36 -3.24 13.32
C GLY A 29 0.95 -2.77 13.97
N ASN A 30 2.10 -3.30 13.57
CA ASN A 30 3.40 -2.97 14.18
C ASN A 30 3.99 -1.62 13.70
N GLY A 31 3.24 -0.77 12.99
CA GLY A 31 3.70 0.53 12.45
C GLY A 31 4.80 0.47 11.40
N HIS A 32 5.24 -0.72 11.01
CA HIS A 32 6.34 -0.91 10.06
C HIS A 32 5.99 -0.46 8.64
N ASP A 33 4.75 -0.65 8.23
CA ASP A 33 4.20 -0.21 6.95
C ASP A 33 4.12 1.32 6.87
N THR A 34 3.70 1.99 7.94
CA THR A 34 3.61 3.46 8.00
C THR A 34 4.99 4.10 7.91
N LEU A 35 5.99 3.58 8.64
CA LEU A 35 7.36 4.10 8.55
C LEU A 35 7.98 3.81 7.17
N TYR A 36 7.69 2.66 6.59
CA TYR A 36 8.13 2.37 5.23
C TYR A 36 7.48 3.31 4.21
N LEU A 37 6.17 3.53 4.28
CA LEU A 37 5.47 4.52 3.45
C LEU A 37 6.08 5.92 3.62
N ALA A 38 6.34 6.35 4.84
CA ALA A 38 6.98 7.63 5.12
C ALA A 38 8.36 7.74 4.46
N SER A 39 9.13 6.66 4.40
CA SER A 39 10.45 6.63 3.76
C SER A 39 10.40 6.81 2.24
N LEU A 40 9.30 6.41 1.60
CA LEU A 40 9.08 6.52 0.16
C LEU A 40 8.66 7.93 -0.28
N VAL A 41 8.16 8.76 0.64
CA VAL A 41 7.73 10.13 0.33
C VAL A 41 8.94 10.98 -0.04
N PRO A 42 8.95 11.67 -1.20
CA PRO A 42 10.05 12.57 -1.57
C PRO A 42 10.22 13.73 -0.59
N GLN A 43 11.46 14.15 -0.38
CA GLN A 43 11.76 15.30 0.46
C GLN A 43 11.15 16.58 -0.10
N GLY A 44 10.43 17.32 0.74
CA GLY A 44 9.79 18.58 0.36
C GLY A 44 8.47 18.44 -0.42
N ALA A 45 7.97 17.21 -0.61
CA ALA A 45 6.71 16.96 -1.29
C ALA A 45 5.51 17.57 -0.57
N SER A 46 4.40 17.71 -1.29
CA SER A 46 3.06 17.91 -0.75
C SER A 46 2.30 16.60 -0.81
N VAL A 47 1.70 16.18 0.30
CA VAL A 47 1.10 14.84 0.46
C VAL A 47 -0.40 14.92 0.70
N ALA A 48 -1.16 14.04 0.05
CA ALA A 48 -2.52 13.70 0.43
C ALA A 48 -2.55 12.29 1.04
N ASP A 49 -2.92 12.17 2.30
CA ASP A 49 -3.12 10.92 3.03
C ASP A 49 -4.61 10.63 3.11
N VAL A 50 -5.05 9.59 2.38
CA VAL A 50 -6.46 9.25 2.17
C VAL A 50 -6.87 8.11 3.08
N GLY A 51 -7.91 8.34 3.90
CA GLY A 51 -8.29 7.44 4.99
C GLY A 51 -7.31 7.54 6.15
N THR A 52 -7.02 8.78 6.52
CA THR A 52 -5.92 9.13 7.46
C THR A 52 -6.11 8.56 8.86
N ASP A 53 -7.34 8.18 9.24
CA ASP A 53 -7.73 7.67 10.56
C ASP A 53 -7.23 8.60 11.68
N HIS A 54 -6.18 8.22 12.40
CA HIS A 54 -5.61 9.02 13.49
C HIS A 54 -4.61 10.11 13.05
N GLY A 55 -4.30 10.22 11.76
CA GLY A 55 -3.40 11.26 11.22
C GLY A 55 -1.93 11.09 11.58
N TYR A 56 -1.50 9.92 12.04
CA TYR A 56 -0.12 9.71 12.46
C TYR A 56 0.89 9.92 11.33
N LEU A 57 0.60 9.40 10.13
CA LEU A 57 1.51 9.51 8.99
C LEU A 57 1.75 10.97 8.56
N PRO A 58 0.73 11.78 8.28
CA PRO A 58 0.93 13.18 7.89
C PRO A 58 1.57 14.02 9.01
N VAL A 59 1.24 13.76 10.26
CA VAL A 59 1.86 14.42 11.43
C VAL A 59 3.34 14.06 11.52
N TYR A 60 3.68 12.78 11.40
CA TYR A 60 5.08 12.32 11.40
C TYR A 60 5.88 12.99 10.26
N LEU A 61 5.35 13.01 9.05
CA LEU A 61 6.01 13.59 7.89
C LEU A 61 6.30 15.08 8.07
N LEU A 62 5.37 15.84 8.65
CA LEU A 62 5.54 17.27 8.93
C LEU A 62 6.53 17.52 10.08
N GLN A 63 6.43 16.78 11.17
CA GLN A 63 7.38 16.89 12.30
C GLN A 63 8.83 16.69 11.86
N HIS A 64 9.04 15.68 11.01
CA HIS A 64 10.39 15.36 10.50
C HIS A 64 10.79 16.20 9.27
N ARG A 65 9.99 17.23 8.95
CA ARG A 65 10.22 18.12 7.79
C ARG A 65 10.45 17.35 6.49
N ARG A 66 9.84 16.16 6.40
CA ARG A 66 9.89 15.34 5.18
C ARG A 66 9.05 15.96 4.08
N VAL A 67 7.93 16.57 4.45
CA VAL A 67 7.00 17.24 3.55
C VAL A 67 6.84 18.72 3.92
N CYS A 68 6.47 19.55 2.95
CA CYS A 68 6.20 20.97 3.18
C CYS A 68 4.74 21.21 3.61
N ARG A 69 3.83 20.32 3.20
CA ARG A 69 2.41 20.34 3.56
C ARG A 69 1.80 18.95 3.46
N ALA A 70 0.75 18.71 4.21
CA ALA A 70 -0.02 17.48 4.18
C ALA A 70 -1.52 17.77 4.21
N ILE A 71 -2.29 16.93 3.53
CA ILE A 71 -3.74 16.87 3.62
C ILE A 71 -4.08 15.52 4.22
N ALA A 72 -4.76 15.52 5.36
CA ALA A 72 -5.34 14.36 6.01
C ALA A 72 -6.82 14.30 5.64
N SER A 73 -7.24 13.28 4.89
CA SER A 73 -8.62 13.12 4.46
C SER A 73 -9.25 11.83 4.97
N ASP A 74 -10.53 11.90 5.30
CA ASP A 74 -11.35 10.74 5.66
C ASP A 74 -12.80 11.00 5.26
N ILE A 75 -13.56 9.93 5.00
CA ILE A 75 -14.99 10.02 4.72
C ILE A 75 -15.82 10.25 5.99
N ASN A 76 -15.27 9.89 7.15
CA ASN A 76 -15.91 10.00 8.45
C ASN A 76 -15.34 11.17 9.25
N ARG A 77 -16.22 11.83 10.01
CA ARG A 77 -15.83 12.96 10.86
C ARG A 77 -14.96 12.54 12.06
N GLU A 78 -15.28 11.41 12.69
CA GLU A 78 -14.61 10.97 13.91
C GLU A 78 -13.10 10.69 13.70
N PRO A 79 -12.64 9.97 12.66
CA PRO A 79 -11.22 9.85 12.34
C PRO A 79 -10.53 11.19 12.15
N LEU A 80 -11.15 12.14 11.45
CA LEU A 80 -10.58 13.48 11.28
C LEU A 80 -10.43 14.25 12.60
N GLU A 81 -11.35 14.08 13.54
CA GLU A 81 -11.22 14.70 14.87
C GLU A 81 -10.09 14.03 15.67
N HIS A 82 -9.87 12.73 15.51
CA HIS A 82 -8.69 12.04 16.05
C HIS A 82 -7.42 12.61 15.43
N ALA A 83 -7.35 12.71 14.10
CA ALA A 83 -6.20 13.28 13.38
C ALA A 83 -5.90 14.73 13.83
N ARG A 84 -6.91 15.57 14.08
CA ARG A 84 -6.74 16.92 14.63
C ARG A 84 -6.13 16.90 16.04
N ARG A 85 -6.61 16.00 16.91
CA ARG A 85 -6.06 15.84 18.27
C ARG A 85 -4.62 15.36 18.22
N THR A 86 -4.31 14.42 17.34
CA THR A 86 -2.94 13.94 17.10
C THR A 86 -2.05 15.10 16.67
N ALA A 87 -2.44 15.85 15.66
CA ALA A 87 -1.67 16.99 15.17
C ALA A 87 -1.40 18.02 16.29
N LEU A 88 -2.42 18.35 17.09
CA LEU A 88 -2.28 19.26 18.22
C LEU A 88 -1.36 18.70 19.30
N ALA A 89 -1.53 17.44 19.69
CA ALA A 89 -0.73 16.77 20.70
C ALA A 89 0.77 16.73 20.34
N TYR A 90 1.08 16.66 19.05
CA TYR A 90 2.44 16.62 18.53
C TYR A 90 2.96 17.98 18.04
N GLY A 91 2.23 19.06 18.31
CA GLY A 91 2.65 20.42 17.98
C GLY A 91 2.64 20.74 16.47
N VAL A 92 1.94 19.93 15.66
CA VAL A 92 1.77 20.17 14.22
C VAL A 92 0.49 20.99 14.02
N THR A 93 0.59 22.30 14.11
CA THR A 93 -0.53 23.22 13.96
C THR A 93 -0.58 23.90 12.59
N GLU A 94 0.53 23.84 11.86
CA GLU A 94 0.67 24.44 10.53
C GLU A 94 1.09 23.38 9.51
N GLY A 95 0.84 23.66 8.24
CA GLY A 95 1.21 22.75 7.14
C GLY A 95 0.30 21.55 6.97
N ILE A 96 -0.69 21.34 7.85
CA ILE A 96 -1.66 20.25 7.75
C ILE A 96 -3.07 20.78 7.49
N ALA A 97 -3.76 20.22 6.51
CA ALA A 97 -5.17 20.47 6.23
C ALA A 97 -5.99 19.20 6.42
N PHE A 98 -7.20 19.34 6.94
CA PHE A 98 -8.12 18.22 7.16
C PHE A 98 -9.31 18.32 6.23
N ARG A 99 -9.63 17.26 5.50
CA ARG A 99 -10.71 17.20 4.50
C ARG A 99 -11.69 16.07 4.82
N LEU A 100 -12.92 16.43 5.05
CA LEU A 100 -14.03 15.46 5.13
C LEU A 100 -14.55 15.22 3.72
N CYS A 101 -14.14 14.12 3.09
CA CYS A 101 -14.53 13.76 1.73
C CYS A 101 -14.38 12.26 1.47
N ALA A 102 -15.06 11.78 0.44
CA ALA A 102 -14.83 10.45 -0.07
C ALA A 102 -13.55 10.45 -0.94
N GLY A 103 -12.55 9.66 -0.51
CA GLY A 103 -11.30 9.55 -1.26
C GLY A 103 -10.63 10.91 -1.50
N LEU A 104 -10.56 11.31 -2.78
CA LEU A 104 -9.89 12.51 -3.26
C LEU A 104 -10.85 13.62 -3.73
N ASP A 105 -12.17 13.49 -3.49
CA ASP A 105 -13.19 14.36 -4.06
C ASP A 105 -13.05 15.85 -3.69
N ALA A 106 -12.50 16.16 -2.51
CA ALA A 106 -12.26 17.53 -2.07
C ALA A 106 -10.78 17.93 -2.11
N ILE A 107 -9.97 17.25 -2.90
CA ILE A 107 -8.54 17.53 -3.07
C ILE A 107 -8.27 17.88 -4.54
N ALA A 108 -7.78 19.11 -4.76
CA ALA A 108 -7.44 19.54 -6.10
C ALA A 108 -6.06 19.01 -6.55
N PRO A 109 -5.85 18.77 -7.86
CA PRO A 109 -4.61 18.19 -8.38
C PRO A 109 -3.32 18.92 -7.98
N GLN A 110 -3.40 20.25 -7.80
CA GLN A 110 -2.25 21.08 -7.42
C GLN A 110 -1.94 21.08 -5.92
N GLU A 111 -2.78 20.46 -5.10
CA GLU A 111 -2.59 20.42 -3.65
C GLU A 111 -1.67 19.30 -3.18
N ALA A 112 -1.45 18.26 -4.01
CA ALA A 112 -0.61 17.12 -3.67
C ALA A 112 0.26 16.67 -4.84
N ASP A 113 1.53 16.39 -4.57
CA ASP A 113 2.47 15.75 -5.50
C ASP A 113 2.51 14.23 -5.28
N THR A 114 2.21 13.82 -4.06
CA THR A 114 2.18 12.42 -3.62
C THR A 114 0.85 12.10 -2.98
N VAL A 115 0.23 11.01 -3.41
CA VAL A 115 -1.02 10.48 -2.84
C VAL A 115 -0.73 9.16 -2.14
N ILE A 116 -1.11 9.07 -0.88
CA ILE A 116 -0.98 7.86 -0.07
C ILE A 116 -2.37 7.32 0.20
N ILE A 117 -2.59 6.04 -0.10
CA ILE A 117 -3.81 5.31 0.22
C ILE A 117 -3.38 3.99 0.87
N ALA A 118 -3.52 3.88 2.18
CA ALA A 118 -3.08 2.72 2.94
C ALA A 118 -4.21 2.18 3.83
N GLY A 119 -4.13 0.89 4.18
CA GLY A 119 -5.10 0.28 5.09
C GLY A 119 -6.47 -0.01 4.49
N MET A 120 -6.65 0.09 3.17
CA MET A 120 -7.93 -0.12 2.49
C MET A 120 -7.91 -1.37 1.61
N GLY A 121 -9.07 -1.84 1.19
CA GLY A 121 -9.20 -2.88 0.15
C GLY A 121 -8.80 -2.35 -1.22
N GLY A 122 -8.20 -3.20 -2.07
CA GLY A 122 -7.80 -2.82 -3.43
C GLY A 122 -8.98 -2.33 -4.29
N GLU A 123 -10.18 -2.88 -4.09
CA GLU A 123 -11.39 -2.42 -4.78
C GLU A 123 -11.76 -0.97 -4.40
N THR A 124 -11.66 -0.61 -3.12
CA THR A 124 -11.87 0.75 -2.64
C THR A 124 -10.84 1.71 -3.22
N MET A 125 -9.57 1.30 -3.26
CA MET A 125 -8.50 2.11 -3.89
C MET A 125 -8.77 2.35 -5.37
N ILE A 126 -9.23 1.33 -6.10
CA ILE A 126 -9.61 1.44 -7.50
C ILE A 126 -10.72 2.48 -7.68
N GLU A 127 -11.76 2.45 -6.85
CA GLU A 127 -12.87 3.42 -6.96
C GLU A 127 -12.39 4.86 -6.67
N ILE A 128 -11.51 5.05 -5.69
CA ILE A 128 -10.90 6.37 -5.39
C ILE A 128 -10.10 6.87 -6.59
N LEU A 129 -9.26 6.01 -7.18
CA LEU A 129 -8.40 6.40 -8.31
C LEU A 129 -9.19 6.63 -9.61
N LYS A 130 -10.29 5.89 -9.85
CA LYS A 130 -11.20 6.12 -10.98
C LYS A 130 -11.79 7.53 -10.93
N ASN A 131 -12.17 8.00 -9.75
CA ASN A 131 -12.78 9.32 -9.55
C ASN A 131 -11.75 10.46 -9.57
N ALA A 132 -10.46 10.13 -9.52
CA ALA A 132 -9.37 11.11 -9.52
C ALA A 132 -8.33 10.82 -10.63
N PRO A 133 -8.69 10.91 -11.92
CA PRO A 133 -7.78 10.56 -13.03
C PRO A 133 -6.52 11.43 -13.10
N TRP A 134 -6.51 12.58 -12.44
CA TRP A 134 -5.36 13.45 -12.30
C TRP A 134 -4.21 12.82 -11.50
N THR A 135 -4.49 11.74 -10.75
CA THR A 135 -3.47 11.00 -9.99
C THR A 135 -2.44 10.31 -10.88
N ARG A 136 -2.68 10.20 -12.19
CA ARG A 136 -1.66 9.76 -13.17
C ARG A 136 -0.44 10.67 -13.24
N GLU A 137 -0.60 11.93 -12.86
CA GLU A 137 0.51 12.90 -12.81
C GLU A 137 1.22 12.94 -11.46
N LYS A 138 0.91 12.00 -10.58
CA LYS A 138 1.37 11.97 -9.18
C LYS A 138 2.12 10.70 -8.84
N LEU A 139 2.90 10.79 -7.76
CA LEU A 139 3.43 9.61 -7.10
C LEU A 139 2.33 9.00 -6.24
N LEU A 140 2.05 7.72 -6.45
CA LEU A 140 1.11 6.95 -5.66
C LEU A 140 1.86 5.99 -4.73
N LEU A 141 1.52 6.00 -3.45
CA LEU A 141 1.97 5.04 -2.46
C LEU A 141 0.74 4.30 -1.94
N LEU A 142 0.62 3.03 -2.30
CA LEU A 142 -0.60 2.25 -2.10
C LEU A 142 -0.29 1.01 -1.24
N GLN A 143 -1.04 0.80 -0.16
CA GLN A 143 -0.92 -0.39 0.67
C GLN A 143 -2.29 -1.07 0.79
N PRO A 144 -2.64 -1.98 -0.15
CA PRO A 144 -3.90 -2.71 -0.11
C PRO A 144 -3.88 -3.81 0.95
N MET A 145 -4.87 -3.82 1.86
CA MET A 145 -5.08 -4.88 2.85
C MET A 145 -5.62 -6.16 2.21
N THR A 146 -6.39 -6.01 1.14
CA THR A 146 -7.02 -7.12 0.40
C THR A 146 -7.04 -6.79 -1.09
N LYS A 147 -7.20 -7.81 -1.94
CA LYS A 147 -7.40 -7.61 -3.39
C LYS A 147 -6.28 -6.84 -4.10
N ALA A 148 -5.03 -7.03 -3.65
CA ALA A 148 -3.87 -6.41 -4.29
C ALA A 148 -3.74 -6.83 -5.76
N GLU A 149 -4.16 -8.05 -6.11
CA GLU A 149 -4.17 -8.57 -7.47
C GLU A 149 -5.10 -7.77 -8.41
N LEU A 150 -6.26 -7.35 -7.91
CA LEU A 150 -7.17 -6.51 -8.69
C LEU A 150 -6.61 -5.11 -8.87
N LEU A 151 -6.03 -4.54 -7.81
CA LEU A 151 -5.41 -3.21 -7.88
C LEU A 151 -4.26 -3.18 -8.89
N ARG A 152 -3.36 -4.17 -8.88
CA ARG A 152 -2.26 -4.27 -9.86
C ARG A 152 -2.76 -4.32 -11.28
N SER A 153 -3.71 -5.23 -11.54
CA SER A 153 -4.31 -5.39 -12.88
C SER A 153 -4.98 -4.10 -13.36
N TRP A 154 -5.70 -3.42 -12.45
CA TRP A 154 -6.38 -2.18 -12.77
C TRP A 154 -5.36 -1.04 -13.04
N LEU A 155 -4.34 -0.89 -12.22
CA LEU A 155 -3.30 0.14 -12.41
C LEU A 155 -2.67 0.01 -13.80
N VAL A 156 -2.17 -1.18 -14.14
CA VAL A 156 -1.54 -1.46 -15.43
C VAL A 156 -2.50 -1.22 -16.60
N GLY A 157 -3.76 -1.64 -16.47
CA GLY A 157 -4.77 -1.46 -17.53
C GLY A 157 -5.30 -0.02 -17.66
N ASN A 158 -4.97 0.90 -16.74
CA ASN A 158 -5.51 2.26 -16.71
C ASN A 158 -4.45 3.36 -16.76
N GLY A 159 -3.28 3.08 -17.36
CA GLY A 159 -2.25 4.09 -17.62
C GLY A 159 -1.39 4.42 -16.41
N TYR A 160 -1.15 3.44 -15.54
CA TYR A 160 -0.17 3.53 -14.46
C TYR A 160 0.92 2.49 -14.64
N VAL A 161 2.12 2.85 -14.17
CA VAL A 161 3.28 1.94 -14.07
C VAL A 161 3.56 1.69 -12.59
N ILE A 162 3.60 0.42 -12.19
CA ILE A 162 4.11 0.02 -10.88
C ILE A 162 5.62 0.06 -10.95
N THR A 163 6.23 1.07 -10.33
CA THR A 163 7.67 1.31 -10.38
C THR A 163 8.43 0.52 -9.33
N GLN A 164 7.81 0.29 -8.18
CA GLN A 164 8.40 -0.47 -7.07
C GLN A 164 7.32 -1.19 -6.28
N GLU A 165 7.68 -2.33 -5.73
CA GLU A 165 6.88 -3.03 -4.72
C GLU A 165 7.79 -3.55 -3.60
N ARG A 166 7.25 -3.63 -2.41
CA ARG A 166 7.90 -4.22 -1.25
C ARG A 166 6.90 -4.96 -0.39
N LEU A 167 7.35 -6.03 0.27
CA LEU A 167 6.56 -6.74 1.25
C LEU A 167 6.85 -6.21 2.65
N VAL A 168 5.80 -6.01 3.41
CA VAL A 168 5.85 -5.61 4.82
C VAL A 168 5.13 -6.65 5.65
N ARG A 169 5.75 -7.08 6.74
CA ARG A 169 5.17 -8.06 7.63
C ARG A 169 4.22 -7.40 8.62
N GLY A 170 2.93 -7.70 8.48
CA GLY A 170 1.93 -7.44 9.50
C GLY A 170 1.97 -8.49 10.62
N LYS A 171 0.95 -8.49 11.48
CA LYS A 171 0.87 -9.44 12.59
C LYS A 171 0.80 -10.89 12.11
N ASP A 172 -0.12 -11.18 11.18
CA ASP A 172 -0.46 -12.54 10.77
C ASP A 172 -0.39 -12.73 9.24
N THR A 173 0.06 -11.74 8.47
CA THR A 173 0.13 -11.82 7.00
C THR A 173 1.13 -10.82 6.43
N LEU A 174 1.51 -11.03 5.17
CA LEU A 174 2.34 -10.12 4.41
C LEU A 174 1.46 -9.18 3.58
N TYR A 175 1.78 -7.89 3.65
CA TYR A 175 1.16 -6.85 2.82
C TYR A 175 2.14 -6.35 1.77
N ALA A 176 1.63 -6.06 0.58
CA ALA A 176 2.43 -5.39 -0.45
C ALA A 176 2.22 -3.87 -0.36
N VAL A 177 3.32 -3.12 -0.37
CA VAL A 177 3.32 -1.69 -0.60
C VAL A 177 3.74 -1.46 -2.04
N LEU A 178 2.92 -0.74 -2.80
CA LEU A 178 3.13 -0.44 -4.21
C LEU A 178 3.47 1.04 -4.37
N THR A 179 4.48 1.32 -5.18
CA THR A 179 4.77 2.67 -5.69
C THR A 179 4.38 2.69 -7.15
N ALA A 180 3.53 3.65 -7.55
CA ALA A 180 3.08 3.77 -8.93
C ALA A 180 3.07 5.23 -9.39
N THR A 181 3.20 5.43 -10.69
CA THR A 181 3.09 6.72 -11.38
C THR A 181 2.33 6.52 -12.68
N GLY A 182 1.89 7.59 -13.32
CA GLY A 182 1.34 7.47 -14.67
C GLY A 182 2.39 7.01 -15.68
N GLY A 183 1.94 6.30 -16.68
CA GLY A 183 2.78 5.77 -17.75
C GLY A 183 2.16 4.54 -18.42
N GLU A 184 2.84 4.04 -19.43
CA GLU A 184 2.45 2.82 -20.14
C GLU A 184 3.17 1.61 -19.56
N SER A 185 2.44 0.52 -19.40
CA SER A 185 2.94 -0.78 -18.94
C SER A 185 2.47 -1.88 -19.88
N GLU A 186 3.25 -2.91 -20.02
CA GLU A 186 2.78 -4.16 -20.62
C GLU A 186 1.70 -4.80 -19.74
N ALA A 187 0.76 -5.49 -20.38
CA ALA A 187 -0.26 -6.26 -19.67
C ALA A 187 0.40 -7.34 -18.80
N ILE A 188 -0.14 -7.52 -17.60
CA ILE A 188 0.35 -8.53 -16.66
C ILE A 188 -0.52 -9.78 -16.67
N THR A 189 0.10 -10.94 -16.44
CA THR A 189 -0.64 -12.20 -16.30
C THR A 189 -1.39 -12.25 -14.96
N PRO A 190 -2.41 -13.11 -14.82
CA PRO A 190 -3.06 -13.35 -13.53
C PRO A 190 -2.05 -13.71 -12.42
N ALA A 191 -1.08 -14.57 -12.72
CA ALA A 191 -0.06 -14.94 -11.75
C ALA A 191 0.79 -13.74 -11.32
N GLN A 192 1.22 -12.86 -12.24
CA GLN A 192 1.93 -11.63 -11.91
C GLN A 192 1.09 -10.70 -11.04
N ALA A 193 -0.21 -10.61 -11.28
CA ALA A 193 -1.10 -9.84 -10.42
C ALA A 193 -1.10 -10.37 -8.98
N TYR A 194 -1.08 -11.69 -8.78
CA TYR A 194 -1.05 -12.30 -7.45
C TYR A 194 0.33 -12.23 -6.78
N CYS A 195 1.41 -12.54 -7.49
CA CYS A 195 2.76 -12.61 -6.90
C CYS A 195 3.52 -11.27 -6.86
N GLY A 196 2.96 -10.22 -7.47
CA GLY A 196 3.61 -8.91 -7.63
C GLY A 196 4.42 -8.80 -8.92
N VAL A 197 4.49 -7.56 -9.41
CA VAL A 197 5.18 -7.21 -10.67
C VAL A 197 6.67 -6.93 -10.42
N LYS A 198 6.99 -6.39 -9.24
CA LYS A 198 8.34 -5.95 -8.84
C LYS A 198 8.85 -6.60 -7.55
N LEU A 199 8.20 -7.69 -7.09
CA LEU A 199 8.51 -8.33 -5.80
C LEU A 199 9.56 -9.43 -5.88
N ALA A 200 9.98 -9.90 -7.05
CA ALA A 200 10.88 -11.05 -7.20
C ALA A 200 12.25 -10.93 -6.46
N HIS A 201 12.65 -9.70 -6.10
CA HIS A 201 13.87 -9.45 -5.33
C HIS A 201 13.60 -9.24 -3.82
N ASP A 202 12.35 -9.32 -3.38
CA ASP A 202 12.01 -9.20 -1.97
C ASP A 202 12.28 -10.51 -1.25
N PRO A 203 13.02 -10.52 -0.13
CA PRO A 203 13.34 -11.76 0.61
C PRO A 203 12.11 -12.49 1.16
N LEU A 204 10.98 -11.83 1.27
CA LEU A 204 9.72 -12.42 1.73
C LEU A 204 8.86 -12.96 0.58
N TRP A 205 9.33 -12.87 -0.66
CA TRP A 205 8.53 -13.19 -1.84
C TRP A 205 8.08 -14.65 -1.90
N GLY A 206 8.96 -15.60 -1.53
CA GLY A 206 8.62 -17.02 -1.49
C GLY A 206 7.47 -17.31 -0.51
N GLU A 207 7.53 -16.74 0.70
CA GLU A 207 6.46 -16.86 1.71
C GLU A 207 5.17 -16.20 1.21
N TYR A 208 5.26 -15.03 0.60
CA TYR A 208 4.11 -14.34 0.03
C TYR A 208 3.41 -15.15 -1.07
N ILE A 209 4.15 -15.79 -1.96
CA ILE A 209 3.59 -16.68 -2.99
C ILE A 209 2.86 -17.86 -2.35
N ASP A 210 3.45 -18.50 -1.33
CA ASP A 210 2.83 -19.63 -0.63
C ASP A 210 1.48 -19.22 -0.01
N GLU A 211 1.42 -18.06 0.63
CA GLU A 211 0.15 -17.52 1.15
C GLU A 211 -0.89 -17.30 0.03
N ARG A 212 -0.45 -16.80 -1.15
CA ARG A 212 -1.35 -16.56 -2.30
C ARG A 212 -1.84 -17.88 -2.89
N MET A 213 -0.96 -18.85 -3.11
CA MET A 213 -1.34 -20.18 -3.61
C MET A 213 -2.32 -20.89 -2.66
N ALA A 214 -2.07 -20.86 -1.36
CA ALA A 214 -2.96 -21.44 -0.36
C ALA A 214 -4.36 -20.77 -0.38
N LYS A 215 -4.42 -19.45 -0.58
CA LYS A 215 -5.68 -18.72 -0.70
C LYS A 215 -6.44 -19.10 -1.97
N LEU A 216 -5.73 -19.20 -3.11
CA LEU A 216 -6.32 -19.62 -4.38
C LEU A 216 -6.82 -21.06 -4.34
N ALA A 217 -6.09 -21.98 -3.70
CA ALA A 217 -6.50 -23.37 -3.54
C ALA A 217 -7.80 -23.48 -2.74
N ARG A 218 -7.90 -22.80 -1.60
CA ARG A 218 -9.14 -22.73 -0.81
C ARG A 218 -10.31 -22.14 -1.61
N ALA A 219 -10.04 -21.12 -2.43
CA ALA A 219 -11.09 -20.53 -3.29
C ALA A 219 -11.55 -21.52 -4.37
N ALA A 220 -10.64 -22.29 -4.96
CA ALA A 220 -10.97 -23.31 -5.96
C ALA A 220 -11.81 -24.46 -5.34
N GLU A 221 -11.46 -24.92 -4.14
CA GLU A 221 -12.22 -25.93 -3.40
C GLU A 221 -13.65 -25.43 -3.07
N GLY A 222 -13.78 -24.21 -2.58
CA GLY A 222 -15.06 -23.60 -2.28
C GLY A 222 -15.94 -23.43 -3.54
N LEU A 223 -15.35 -23.03 -4.67
CA LEU A 223 -16.05 -22.96 -5.96
C LEU A 223 -16.47 -24.34 -6.47
N GLN A 224 -15.62 -25.34 -6.34
CA GLN A 224 -15.94 -26.71 -6.75
C GLN A 224 -17.16 -27.26 -6.01
N ALA A 225 -17.30 -26.92 -4.72
CA ALA A 225 -18.43 -27.31 -3.89
C ALA A 225 -19.71 -26.46 -4.14
N SER A 226 -19.59 -25.34 -4.88
CA SER A 226 -20.72 -24.42 -5.14
C SER A 226 -21.68 -24.95 -6.21
N GLY A 227 -22.92 -24.40 -6.23
CA GLY A 227 -23.89 -24.63 -7.28
C GLY A 227 -23.78 -23.69 -8.50
N LEU A 228 -22.71 -22.92 -8.66
CA LEU A 228 -22.56 -21.94 -9.73
C LEU A 228 -22.38 -22.62 -11.10
N ALA A 229 -23.06 -22.11 -12.12
CA ALA A 229 -23.04 -22.68 -13.48
C ALA A 229 -21.65 -22.54 -14.15
N ASP A 230 -20.87 -21.51 -13.81
CA ASP A 230 -19.56 -21.20 -14.41
C ASP A 230 -18.38 -21.71 -13.56
N LYS A 231 -18.66 -22.52 -12.52
CA LYS A 231 -17.66 -22.96 -11.54
C LYS A 231 -16.47 -23.69 -12.18
N GLU A 232 -16.70 -24.54 -13.17
CA GLU A 232 -15.64 -25.35 -13.80
C GLU A 232 -14.61 -24.45 -14.49
N GLN A 233 -15.06 -23.45 -15.24
CA GLN A 233 -14.19 -22.49 -15.89
C GLN A 233 -13.41 -21.64 -14.87
N ARG A 234 -14.06 -21.22 -13.80
CA ARG A 234 -13.41 -20.43 -12.73
C ARG A 234 -12.40 -21.26 -11.96
N VAL A 235 -12.72 -22.51 -11.63
CA VAL A 235 -11.79 -23.44 -10.97
C VAL A 235 -10.58 -23.71 -11.87
N ALA A 236 -10.80 -23.96 -13.17
CA ALA A 236 -9.72 -24.16 -14.14
C ALA A 236 -8.78 -22.93 -14.19
N HIS A 237 -9.33 -21.72 -14.21
CA HIS A 237 -8.55 -20.49 -14.19
C HIS A 237 -7.70 -20.35 -12.91
N LEU A 238 -8.28 -20.64 -11.73
CA LEU A 238 -7.54 -20.59 -10.46
C LEU A 238 -6.41 -21.64 -10.43
N ARG A 239 -6.65 -22.85 -10.92
CA ARG A 239 -5.63 -23.91 -10.99
C ARG A 239 -4.49 -23.53 -11.93
N ALA A 240 -4.80 -23.02 -13.12
CA ALA A 240 -3.78 -22.54 -14.05
C ALA A 240 -2.93 -21.40 -13.45
N THR A 241 -3.57 -20.51 -12.70
CA THR A 241 -2.85 -19.44 -11.96
C THR A 241 -1.92 -20.02 -10.89
N ILE A 242 -2.37 -21.04 -10.14
CA ILE A 242 -1.53 -21.72 -9.14
C ILE A 242 -0.35 -22.41 -9.79
N GLU A 243 -0.54 -23.12 -10.91
CA GLU A 243 0.55 -23.77 -11.66
C GLU A 243 1.60 -22.76 -12.13
N GLU A 244 1.19 -21.61 -12.65
CA GLU A 244 2.12 -20.54 -13.04
C GLU A 244 2.87 -19.97 -11.81
N LEU A 245 2.20 -19.78 -10.68
CA LEU A 245 2.84 -19.34 -9.43
C LEU A 245 3.87 -20.34 -8.92
N GLN A 246 3.56 -21.64 -8.97
CA GLN A 246 4.50 -22.72 -8.59
C GLN A 246 5.75 -22.68 -9.46
N LYS A 247 5.57 -22.56 -10.78
CA LYS A 247 6.70 -22.44 -11.72
C LYS A 247 7.58 -21.23 -11.39
N ARG A 248 6.99 -20.06 -11.18
CA ARG A 248 7.70 -18.82 -10.84
C ARG A 248 8.45 -18.94 -9.51
N LYS A 249 7.87 -19.63 -8.54
CA LYS A 249 8.50 -19.86 -7.25
C LYS A 249 9.73 -20.78 -7.40
N GLY A 250 9.62 -21.86 -8.17
CA GLY A 250 10.77 -22.75 -8.46
C GLY A 250 11.92 -22.01 -9.15
N GLU A 251 11.63 -21.20 -10.17
CA GLU A 251 12.63 -20.36 -10.85
C GLU A 251 13.32 -19.37 -9.89
N TRP A 252 12.57 -18.83 -8.93
CA TRP A 252 13.11 -17.91 -7.92
C TRP A 252 13.99 -18.64 -6.88
N GLU A 253 13.60 -19.83 -6.43
CA GLU A 253 14.38 -20.66 -5.51
C GLU A 253 15.70 -21.09 -6.15
N ASP A 254 15.69 -21.50 -7.41
CA ASP A 254 16.89 -21.87 -8.18
C ASP A 254 17.85 -20.67 -8.39
N GLY A 255 17.33 -19.46 -8.49
CA GLY A 255 18.13 -18.24 -8.67
C GLY A 255 18.67 -17.62 -7.37
N ASN A 256 18.20 -18.05 -6.20
CA ASN A 256 18.59 -17.53 -4.88
C ASN A 256 19.25 -18.59 -3.96
N GLY A 257 19.50 -19.80 -4.49
CA GLY A 257 20.13 -20.96 -3.81
C GLY A 257 21.67 -21.01 -3.99
#